data_b5703de329b3e29c9ab90cd7aca11bf9
#
_entry.id   b5703de329b3e29c9ab90cd7aca11bf9
#
_cell.length_a   1.000
_cell.length_b   1.000
_cell.length_c   1.000
_cell.angle_alpha   90.00
_cell.angle_beta   90.00
_cell.angle_gamma   90.00
#
_symmetry.space_group_name_H-M   'P 1'
#
loop_
_entity.id
_entity.type
_entity.pdbx_description
1 polymer ?
#
loop_
_entity_poly.entity_id
_entity_poly.type
_entity_poly.pdbx_seq_one_letter_code
_entity_poly.pdbx_strand_id
1 'polypeptide(L)'
;RRLMIHPIRALRDMVCLLQRESMSAPVRSVLDFEEKNGARMANLFRYALAALIAIPIVFAAQNGRELIINLVALSAYLLFTILHTVLLRRRSSSFMVVFNYLAVLYDYVLISGLIVYYSKLVSPGNFAHAAKNPTLLYFLFPLALTVLQFRLRLLIFALICLCTFWWSLIAYGVFTGMPLTNDWNEYLLGPAVILSDA
;
A
#
# COMPACT_ATOMS: atom_id res chain seq x y z
N ARG A 1 14.38 -28.58 26.61
CA ARG A 1 15.41 -28.07 25.65
C ARG A 1 14.79 -26.94 24.87
N ARG A 2 15.06 -25.68 25.27
CA ARG A 2 14.65 -24.48 24.53
C ARG A 2 15.52 -24.42 23.28
N LEU A 3 14.89 -24.51 22.11
CA LEU A 3 15.51 -24.19 20.83
C LEU A 3 15.79 -22.67 20.83
N MET A 4 16.98 -22.29 21.30
CA MET A 4 17.52 -20.94 21.01
C MET A 4 17.84 -20.93 19.51
N ILE A 5 16.89 -20.44 18.72
CA ILE A 5 17.15 -20.10 17.32
C ILE A 5 18.17 -18.98 17.33
N HIS A 6 19.40 -19.28 16.95
CA HIS A 6 20.48 -18.30 16.91
C HIS A 6 20.08 -17.21 15.90
N PRO A 7 19.92 -15.93 16.30
CA PRO A 7 19.44 -14.85 15.40
C PRO A 7 20.31 -14.71 14.15
N ILE A 8 21.60 -15.08 14.26
CA ILE A 8 22.55 -15.08 13.13
C ILE A 8 22.19 -16.16 12.07
N ARG A 9 21.66 -17.32 12.49
CA ARG A 9 21.21 -18.34 11.53
C ARG A 9 19.96 -17.89 10.78
N ALA A 10 18.98 -17.32 11.49
CA ALA A 10 17.79 -16.77 10.87
C ALA A 10 18.12 -15.64 9.86
N LEU A 11 19.08 -14.76 10.22
CA LEU A 11 19.55 -13.71 9.32
C LEU A 11 20.27 -14.28 8.08
N ARG A 12 21.12 -15.31 8.26
CA ARG A 12 21.81 -15.98 7.17
C ARG A 12 20.83 -16.69 6.24
N ASP A 13 19.83 -17.37 6.80
CA ASP A 13 18.83 -18.08 6.00
C ASP A 13 17.93 -17.09 5.25
N MET A 14 17.64 -15.93 5.84
CA MET A 14 16.96 -14.82 5.17
C MET A 14 17.81 -14.22 4.04
N VAL A 15 19.12 -14.06 4.24
CA VAL A 15 20.06 -13.60 3.18
C VAL A 15 20.18 -14.64 2.07
N CYS A 16 20.20 -15.95 2.39
CA CYS A 16 20.17 -17.01 1.39
C CYS A 16 18.87 -17.03 0.57
N LEU A 17 17.72 -16.72 1.17
CA LEU A 17 16.45 -16.53 0.45
C LEU A 17 16.48 -15.31 -0.47
N LEU A 18 17.28 -14.31 -0.14
CA LEU A 18 17.52 -13.15 -0.98
C LEU A 18 18.47 -13.47 -2.18
N GLN A 19 19.31 -14.48 -2.05
CA GLN A 19 20.27 -14.91 -3.10
C GLN A 19 19.63 -16.02 -3.97
N ARG A 20 18.73 -15.61 -4.85
CA ARG A 20 18.05 -16.50 -5.82
C ARG A 20 19.03 -17.26 -6.75
N GLU A 21 20.25 -16.76 -6.88
CA GLU A 21 21.28 -17.34 -7.75
C GLU A 21 21.86 -18.67 -7.24
N SER A 22 21.75 -18.92 -5.94
CA SER A 22 22.24 -20.17 -5.31
C SER A 22 21.27 -21.34 -5.33
N MET A 23 20.02 -21.12 -5.81
CA MET A 23 19.00 -22.16 -5.83
C MET A 23 19.11 -23.08 -7.03
N SER A 24 18.82 -24.39 -6.83
CA SER A 24 18.75 -25.36 -7.92
C SER A 24 17.68 -25.00 -8.96
N ALA A 25 17.89 -25.36 -10.21
CA ALA A 25 16.98 -25.03 -11.31
C ALA A 25 15.51 -25.46 -11.06
N PRO A 26 15.21 -26.66 -10.53
CA PRO A 26 13.83 -27.05 -10.25
C PRO A 26 13.17 -26.20 -9.15
N VAL A 27 13.90 -25.83 -8.10
CA VAL A 27 13.35 -24.96 -7.03
C VAL A 27 13.05 -23.56 -7.59
N ARG A 28 13.92 -23.05 -8.44
CA ARG A 28 13.71 -21.75 -9.09
C ARG A 28 12.46 -21.74 -9.97
N SER A 29 12.21 -22.82 -10.74
CA SER A 29 11.02 -22.90 -11.60
C SER A 29 9.72 -22.94 -10.81
N VAL A 30 9.70 -23.64 -9.66
CA VAL A 30 8.54 -23.66 -8.75
C VAL A 30 8.30 -22.27 -8.16
N LEU A 31 9.34 -21.60 -7.68
CA LEU A 31 9.21 -20.24 -7.16
C LEU A 31 8.71 -19.24 -8.21
N ASP A 32 9.22 -19.34 -9.45
CA ASP A 32 8.75 -18.48 -10.55
C ASP A 32 7.26 -18.71 -10.87
N PHE A 33 6.82 -19.95 -10.79
CA PHE A 33 5.42 -20.31 -10.97
C PHE A 33 4.54 -19.75 -9.85
N GLU A 34 4.93 -19.95 -8.57
CA GLU A 34 4.19 -19.44 -7.42
C GLU A 34 4.15 -17.91 -7.37
N GLU A 35 5.27 -17.23 -7.69
CA GLU A 35 5.29 -15.77 -7.79
C GLU A 35 4.34 -15.24 -8.88
N LYS A 36 4.27 -15.92 -10.01
CA LYS A 36 3.34 -15.55 -11.09
C LYS A 36 1.90 -15.77 -10.70
N ASN A 37 1.61 -16.87 -10.00
CA ASN A 37 0.28 -17.13 -9.46
C ASN A 37 -0.09 -16.11 -8.37
N GLY A 38 0.82 -15.81 -7.45
CA GLY A 38 0.64 -14.79 -6.43
C GLY A 38 0.34 -13.41 -7.03
N ALA A 39 1.06 -13.01 -8.09
CA ALA A 39 0.78 -11.75 -8.79
C ALA A 39 -0.60 -11.74 -9.48
N ARG A 40 -1.05 -12.89 -10.02
CA ARG A 40 -2.40 -13.02 -10.59
C ARG A 40 -3.48 -12.92 -9.51
N MET A 41 -3.26 -13.58 -8.37
CA MET A 41 -4.16 -13.50 -7.22
C MET A 41 -4.23 -12.07 -6.68
N ALA A 42 -3.10 -11.39 -6.53
CA ALA A 42 -3.09 -9.98 -6.13
C ALA A 42 -3.91 -9.09 -7.08
N ASN A 43 -3.84 -9.33 -8.39
CA ASN A 43 -4.68 -8.61 -9.35
C ASN A 43 -6.17 -8.96 -9.24
N LEU A 44 -6.51 -10.22 -8.99
CA LEU A 44 -7.90 -10.62 -8.73
C LEU A 44 -8.46 -9.87 -7.52
N PHE A 45 -7.68 -9.77 -6.43
CA PHE A 45 -8.06 -8.99 -5.27
C PHE A 45 -8.18 -7.49 -5.58
N ARG A 46 -7.33 -6.93 -6.46
CA ARG A 46 -7.50 -5.53 -6.92
C ARG A 46 -8.81 -5.31 -7.65
N TYR A 47 -9.23 -6.23 -8.50
CA TYR A 47 -10.54 -6.14 -9.17
C TYR A 47 -11.70 -6.25 -8.17
N ALA A 48 -11.61 -7.19 -7.23
CA ALA A 48 -12.63 -7.34 -6.18
C ALA A 48 -12.72 -6.08 -5.31
N LEU A 49 -11.57 -5.51 -4.93
CA LEU A 49 -11.51 -4.26 -4.17
C LEU A 49 -12.10 -3.09 -4.97
N ALA A 50 -11.76 -2.97 -6.25
CA ALA A 50 -12.32 -1.94 -7.12
C ALA A 50 -13.85 -2.04 -7.22
N ALA A 51 -14.38 -3.26 -7.38
CA ALA A 51 -15.81 -3.50 -7.40
C ALA A 51 -16.48 -3.14 -6.05
N LEU A 52 -15.84 -3.51 -4.94
CA LEU A 52 -16.33 -3.19 -3.59
C LEU A 52 -16.36 -1.66 -3.34
N ILE A 53 -15.32 -0.93 -3.79
CA ILE A 53 -15.22 0.52 -3.65
C ILE A 53 -16.19 1.24 -4.62
N ALA A 54 -16.47 0.68 -5.78
CA ALA A 54 -17.41 1.28 -6.73
C ALA A 54 -18.82 1.46 -6.14
N ILE A 55 -19.27 0.55 -5.28
CA ILE A 55 -20.58 0.61 -4.65
C ILE A 55 -20.75 1.89 -3.82
N PRO A 56 -19.94 2.17 -2.78
CA PRO A 56 -20.09 3.39 -2.00
C PRO A 56 -19.82 4.66 -2.82
N ILE A 57 -18.97 4.63 -3.85
CA ILE A 57 -18.76 5.79 -4.73
C ILE A 57 -20.07 6.25 -5.37
N VAL A 58 -20.87 5.31 -5.87
CA VAL A 58 -22.14 5.62 -6.54
C VAL A 58 -23.19 6.08 -5.55
N PHE A 59 -23.27 5.45 -4.38
CA PHE A 59 -24.35 5.70 -3.41
C PHE A 59 -24.05 6.79 -2.38
N ALA A 60 -22.75 7.05 -2.05
CA ALA A 60 -22.37 7.99 -1.01
C ALA A 60 -21.89 9.36 -1.54
N ALA A 61 -21.76 9.53 -2.85
CA ALA A 61 -21.37 10.82 -3.42
C ALA A 61 -22.45 11.88 -3.14
N GLN A 62 -22.09 12.89 -2.33
CA GLN A 62 -23.01 13.96 -1.95
C GLN A 62 -23.12 15.05 -3.02
N ASN A 63 -22.11 15.16 -3.89
CA ASN A 63 -22.09 16.13 -4.97
C ASN A 63 -21.38 15.58 -6.23
N GLY A 64 -21.72 16.18 -7.39
CA GLY A 64 -21.19 15.70 -8.68
C GLY A 64 -19.68 15.82 -8.82
N ARG A 65 -19.02 16.73 -8.09
CA ARG A 65 -17.57 16.90 -8.12
C ARG A 65 -16.85 15.76 -7.42
N GLU A 66 -17.34 15.31 -6.28
CA GLU A 66 -16.82 14.13 -5.57
C GLU A 66 -16.98 12.87 -6.40
N LEU A 67 -18.16 12.71 -7.02
CA LEU A 67 -18.44 11.56 -7.90
C LEU A 67 -17.43 11.50 -9.06
N ILE A 68 -17.19 12.61 -9.75
CA ILE A 68 -16.25 12.64 -10.87
C ILE A 68 -14.84 12.24 -10.43
N ILE A 69 -14.35 12.77 -9.31
CA ILE A 69 -13.00 12.48 -8.84
C ILE A 69 -12.86 11.01 -8.42
N ASN A 70 -13.84 10.48 -7.71
CA ASN A 70 -13.85 9.09 -7.33
C ASN A 70 -13.89 8.18 -8.55
N LEU A 71 -14.68 8.52 -9.57
CA LEU A 71 -14.72 7.77 -10.82
C LEU A 71 -13.40 7.85 -11.59
N VAL A 72 -12.76 9.01 -11.61
CA VAL A 72 -11.44 9.17 -12.24
C VAL A 72 -10.39 8.32 -11.50
N ALA A 73 -10.35 8.37 -10.18
CA ALA A 73 -9.42 7.57 -9.38
C ALA A 73 -9.67 6.05 -9.56
N LEU A 74 -10.93 5.62 -9.52
CA LEU A 74 -11.30 4.22 -9.75
C LEU A 74 -10.94 3.76 -11.17
N SER A 75 -11.19 4.60 -12.18
CA SER A 75 -10.84 4.32 -13.56
C SER A 75 -9.34 4.19 -13.76
N ALA A 76 -8.55 5.09 -13.16
CA ALA A 76 -7.10 5.03 -13.19
C ALA A 76 -6.57 3.75 -12.52
N TYR A 77 -7.15 3.37 -11.37
CA TYR A 77 -6.80 2.13 -10.67
C TYR A 77 -7.12 0.88 -11.51
N LEU A 78 -8.30 0.82 -12.12
CA LEU A 78 -8.71 -0.28 -12.98
C LEU A 78 -7.86 -0.37 -14.23
N LEU A 79 -7.59 0.77 -14.90
CA LEU A 79 -6.76 0.81 -16.10
C LEU A 79 -5.36 0.28 -15.82
N PHE A 80 -4.76 0.70 -14.70
CA PHE A 80 -3.45 0.19 -14.28
C PHE A 80 -3.50 -1.31 -13.98
N THR A 81 -4.54 -1.79 -13.31
CA THR A 81 -4.71 -3.22 -12.97
C THR A 81 -4.90 -4.07 -14.24
N ILE A 82 -5.66 -3.57 -15.23
CA ILE A 82 -5.81 -4.22 -16.53
C ILE A 82 -4.47 -4.29 -17.26
N LEU A 83 -3.73 -3.17 -17.33
CA LEU A 83 -2.41 -3.13 -17.93
C LEU A 83 -1.46 -4.14 -17.27
N HIS A 84 -1.42 -4.16 -15.93
CA HIS A 84 -0.62 -5.13 -15.18
C HIS A 84 -1.03 -6.58 -15.51
N THR A 85 -2.33 -6.87 -15.59
CA THR A 85 -2.83 -8.21 -15.94
C THR A 85 -2.42 -8.63 -17.37
N VAL A 86 -2.50 -7.71 -18.33
CA VAL A 86 -2.08 -7.97 -19.72
C VAL A 86 -0.58 -8.24 -19.80
N LEU A 87 0.22 -7.47 -19.07
CA LEU A 87 1.67 -7.65 -19.02
C LEU A 87 2.08 -8.97 -18.36
N LEU A 88 1.39 -9.38 -17.28
CA LEU A 88 1.59 -10.69 -16.65
C LEU A 88 1.33 -11.87 -17.61
N ARG A 89 0.50 -11.69 -18.62
CA ARG A 89 0.23 -12.75 -19.62
C ARG A 89 1.28 -12.82 -20.70
N ARG A 90 1.91 -11.70 -21.07
CA ARG A 90 2.69 -11.56 -22.32
C ARG A 90 4.21 -11.54 -22.14
N ARG A 91 4.76 -11.27 -20.94
CA ARG A 91 6.17 -10.91 -20.80
C ARG A 91 7.03 -11.85 -19.96
N SER A 92 8.36 -11.74 -20.17
CA SER A 92 9.39 -12.47 -19.46
C SER A 92 9.49 -12.09 -17.98
N SER A 93 10.09 -12.97 -17.19
CA SER A 93 10.21 -12.85 -15.73
C SER A 93 10.81 -11.52 -15.26
N SER A 94 11.86 -10.99 -15.91
CA SER A 94 12.57 -9.78 -15.46
C SER A 94 11.72 -8.52 -15.55
N PHE A 95 10.94 -8.35 -16.62
CA PHE A 95 10.05 -7.21 -16.78
C PHE A 95 8.91 -7.22 -15.75
N MET A 96 8.38 -8.42 -15.43
CA MET A 96 7.33 -8.57 -14.41
C MET A 96 7.80 -8.16 -13.02
N VAL A 97 9.09 -8.40 -12.70
CA VAL A 97 9.65 -7.96 -11.41
C VAL A 97 9.52 -6.45 -11.26
N VAL A 98 10.04 -5.69 -12.24
CA VAL A 98 9.98 -4.22 -12.21
C VAL A 98 8.54 -3.73 -12.13
N PHE A 99 7.64 -4.35 -12.89
CA PHE A 99 6.24 -3.92 -12.92
C PHE A 99 5.50 -4.20 -11.60
N ASN A 100 5.86 -5.26 -10.88
CA ASN A 100 5.32 -5.50 -9.53
C ASN A 100 5.75 -4.40 -8.54
N TYR A 101 7.01 -3.92 -8.60
CA TYR A 101 7.45 -2.78 -7.79
C TYR A 101 6.68 -1.50 -8.14
N LEU A 102 6.49 -1.24 -9.44
CA LEU A 102 5.71 -0.11 -9.91
C LEU A 102 4.25 -0.19 -9.47
N ALA A 103 3.67 -1.39 -9.42
CA ALA A 103 2.31 -1.59 -8.96
C ALA A 103 2.16 -1.24 -7.48
N VAL A 104 3.09 -1.67 -6.64
CA VAL A 104 3.10 -1.31 -5.22
C VAL A 104 3.25 0.20 -5.04
N LEU A 105 4.19 0.81 -5.73
CA LEU A 105 4.40 2.26 -5.67
C LEU A 105 3.15 3.03 -6.12
N TYR A 106 2.53 2.59 -7.22
CA TYR A 106 1.30 3.19 -7.74
C TYR A 106 0.15 3.14 -6.73
N ASP A 107 -0.04 1.98 -6.07
CA ASP A 107 -1.07 1.82 -5.05
C ASP A 107 -0.88 2.84 -3.91
N TYR A 108 0.36 3.02 -3.40
CA TYR A 108 0.66 4.00 -2.35
C TYR A 108 0.50 5.46 -2.80
N VAL A 109 0.94 5.79 -4.02
CA VAL A 109 0.77 7.13 -4.60
C VAL A 109 -0.71 7.47 -4.76
N LEU A 110 -1.51 6.53 -5.26
CA LEU A 110 -2.95 6.74 -5.44
C LEU A 110 -3.65 6.96 -4.10
N ILE A 111 -3.40 6.11 -3.11
CA ILE A 111 -4.00 6.23 -1.78
C ILE A 111 -3.60 7.56 -1.13
N SER A 112 -2.31 7.90 -1.15
CA SER A 112 -1.81 9.16 -0.58
C SER A 112 -2.41 10.38 -1.27
N GLY A 113 -2.48 10.35 -2.59
CA GLY A 113 -3.10 11.40 -3.39
C GLY A 113 -4.57 11.60 -3.05
N LEU A 114 -5.33 10.53 -2.89
CA LEU A 114 -6.72 10.59 -2.47
C LEU A 114 -6.87 11.16 -1.06
N ILE A 115 -6.03 10.73 -0.10
CA ILE A 115 -6.06 11.24 1.27
C ILE A 115 -5.82 12.76 1.29
N VAL A 116 -4.78 13.24 0.60
CA VAL A 116 -4.47 14.68 0.51
C VAL A 116 -5.60 15.43 -0.17
N TYR A 117 -6.16 14.88 -1.23
CA TYR A 117 -7.25 15.52 -1.95
C TYR A 117 -8.50 15.64 -1.07
N TYR A 118 -8.92 14.54 -0.43
CA TYR A 118 -10.10 14.55 0.45
C TYR A 118 -9.90 15.43 1.68
N SER A 119 -8.70 15.50 2.24
CA SER A 119 -8.43 16.41 3.37
C SER A 119 -8.66 17.87 2.99
N LYS A 120 -8.29 18.26 1.76
CA LYS A 120 -8.54 19.62 1.27
C LYS A 120 -10.01 19.91 0.97
N LEU A 121 -10.77 18.88 0.60
CA LEU A 121 -12.18 19.04 0.24
C LEU A 121 -13.08 19.09 1.49
N VAL A 122 -12.85 18.18 2.44
CA VAL A 122 -13.74 17.97 3.61
C VAL A 122 -13.37 18.88 4.77
N SER A 123 -12.08 19.13 4.97
CA SER A 123 -11.59 19.96 6.10
C SER A 123 -10.45 20.86 5.63
N PRO A 124 -10.77 21.92 4.86
CA PRO A 124 -9.76 22.87 4.40
C PRO A 124 -9.00 23.45 5.60
N GLY A 125 -7.68 23.27 5.63
CA GLY A 125 -6.82 23.75 6.72
C GLY A 125 -6.66 22.83 7.93
N ASN A 126 -7.35 21.67 7.97
CA ASN A 126 -7.19 20.72 9.06
C ASN A 126 -6.93 19.30 8.56
N PHE A 127 -5.66 18.98 8.31
CA PHE A 127 -5.24 17.64 7.90
C PHE A 127 -5.39 16.58 9.01
N ALA A 128 -5.45 17.00 10.28
CA ALA A 128 -5.58 16.07 11.41
C ALA A 128 -6.82 15.17 11.31
N HIS A 129 -7.91 15.69 10.74
CA HIS A 129 -9.12 14.89 10.53
C HIS A 129 -8.88 13.70 9.59
N ALA A 130 -8.09 13.88 8.54
CA ALA A 130 -7.69 12.79 7.65
C ALA A 130 -6.72 11.81 8.34
N ALA A 131 -5.82 12.29 9.20
CA ALA A 131 -4.87 11.45 9.93
C ALA A 131 -5.54 10.61 11.04
N LYS A 132 -6.62 11.09 11.65
CA LYS A 132 -7.41 10.36 12.67
C LYS A 132 -8.37 9.32 12.08
N ASN A 133 -8.78 9.48 10.85
CA ASN A 133 -9.62 8.51 10.17
C ASN A 133 -8.83 7.19 10.00
N PRO A 134 -9.47 6.01 9.90
CA PRO A 134 -8.80 4.73 9.67
C PRO A 134 -8.09 4.66 8.30
N THR A 135 -7.57 5.77 7.81
CA THR A 135 -6.82 5.90 6.56
C THR A 135 -5.55 5.06 6.56
N LEU A 136 -4.94 4.80 7.74
CA LEU A 136 -3.83 3.85 7.86
C LEU A 136 -4.19 2.46 7.36
N LEU A 137 -5.46 2.04 7.53
CA LEU A 137 -5.92 0.75 7.05
C LEU A 137 -5.82 0.63 5.53
N TYR A 138 -6.03 1.73 4.80
CA TYR A 138 -5.87 1.72 3.33
C TYR A 138 -4.42 1.42 2.90
N PHE A 139 -3.44 1.84 3.69
CA PHE A 139 -2.03 1.52 3.43
C PHE A 139 -1.67 0.05 3.66
N LEU A 140 -2.47 -0.67 4.43
CA LEU A 140 -2.28 -2.11 4.63
C LEU A 140 -2.71 -2.94 3.40
N PHE A 141 -3.58 -2.41 2.53
CA PHE A 141 -4.00 -3.14 1.33
C PHE A 141 -2.85 -3.45 0.37
N PRO A 142 -2.01 -2.48 -0.07
CA PRO A 142 -0.86 -2.79 -0.90
C PRO A 142 0.09 -3.78 -0.22
N LEU A 143 0.29 -3.67 1.10
CA LEU A 143 1.11 -4.60 1.86
C LEU A 143 0.53 -6.01 1.82
N ALA A 144 -0.77 -6.18 2.08
CA ALA A 144 -1.45 -7.48 2.01
C ALA A 144 -1.34 -8.11 0.61
N LEU A 145 -1.49 -7.29 -0.45
CA LEU A 145 -1.34 -7.74 -1.83
C LEU A 145 0.08 -8.22 -2.15
N THR A 146 1.10 -7.64 -1.50
CA THR A 146 2.50 -8.10 -1.69
C THR A 146 2.79 -9.41 -0.98
N VAL A 147 2.14 -9.69 0.15
CA VAL A 147 2.26 -10.98 0.85
C VAL A 147 1.82 -12.14 -0.07
N LEU A 148 0.76 -11.94 -0.84
CA LEU A 148 0.27 -12.94 -1.80
C LEU A 148 1.27 -13.28 -2.92
N GLN A 149 2.26 -12.42 -3.16
CA GLN A 149 3.23 -12.61 -4.23
C GLN A 149 4.46 -13.42 -3.81
N PHE A 150 4.55 -13.84 -2.55
CA PHE A 150 5.63 -14.68 -2.00
C PHE A 150 7.05 -14.15 -2.27
N ARG A 151 7.21 -12.81 -2.41
CA ARG A 151 8.49 -12.15 -2.67
C ARG A 151 8.92 -11.30 -1.49
N LEU A 152 9.88 -11.79 -0.71
CA LEU A 152 10.39 -11.06 0.45
C LEU A 152 10.92 -9.65 0.09
N ARG A 153 11.65 -9.52 -1.03
CA ARG A 153 12.17 -8.21 -1.49
C ARG A 153 11.04 -7.23 -1.79
N LEU A 154 9.96 -7.70 -2.41
CA LEU A 154 8.79 -6.87 -2.73
C LEU A 154 8.06 -6.47 -1.45
N LEU A 155 7.95 -7.38 -0.48
CA LEU A 155 7.36 -7.10 0.83
C LEU A 155 8.15 -6.05 1.59
N ILE A 156 9.50 -6.17 1.64
CA ILE A 156 10.36 -5.16 2.26
C ILE A 156 10.19 -3.80 1.57
N PHE A 157 10.14 -3.78 0.24
CA PHE A 157 9.88 -2.55 -0.53
C PHE A 157 8.51 -1.94 -0.17
N ALA A 158 7.46 -2.76 -0.07
CA ALA A 158 6.12 -2.30 0.32
C ALA A 158 6.10 -1.72 1.74
N LEU A 159 6.85 -2.31 2.68
CA LEU A 159 7.01 -1.77 4.04
C LEU A 159 7.73 -0.42 4.02
N ILE A 160 8.80 -0.28 3.24
CA ILE A 160 9.50 1.00 3.06
C ILE A 160 8.55 2.04 2.47
N CYS A 161 7.79 1.69 1.43
CA CYS A 161 6.79 2.58 0.85
C CYS A 161 5.73 2.98 1.89
N LEU A 162 5.19 2.03 2.65
CA LEU A 162 4.22 2.28 3.71
C LEU A 162 4.75 3.33 4.68
N CYS A 163 5.95 3.11 5.25
CA CYS A 163 6.56 4.05 6.18
C CYS A 163 6.81 5.41 5.53
N THR A 164 7.39 5.43 4.32
CA THR A 164 7.75 6.68 3.63
C THR A 164 6.50 7.51 3.33
N PHE A 165 5.47 6.90 2.75
CA PHE A 165 4.24 7.62 2.39
C PHE A 165 3.48 8.06 3.63
N TRP A 166 3.42 7.23 4.68
CA TRP A 166 2.77 7.59 5.93
C TRP A 166 3.45 8.79 6.59
N TRP A 167 4.78 8.73 6.76
CA TRP A 167 5.53 9.85 7.32
C TRP A 167 5.47 11.11 6.47
N SER A 168 5.44 10.96 5.14
CA SER A 168 5.26 12.10 4.22
C SER A 168 3.90 12.76 4.39
N LEU A 169 2.83 11.99 4.64
CA LEU A 169 1.51 12.55 4.92
C LEU A 169 1.47 13.28 6.26
N ILE A 170 2.10 12.74 7.31
CA ILE A 170 2.20 13.43 8.60
C ILE A 170 3.00 14.71 8.44
N ALA A 171 4.17 14.67 7.79
CA ALA A 171 4.98 15.85 7.52
C ALA A 171 4.18 16.92 6.75
N TYR A 172 3.46 16.51 5.69
CA TYR A 172 2.57 17.39 4.96
C TYR A 172 1.52 18.04 5.86
N GLY A 173 0.90 17.25 6.76
CA GLY A 173 -0.06 17.76 7.74
C GLY A 173 0.55 18.84 8.64
N VAL A 174 1.73 18.55 9.19
CA VAL A 174 2.47 19.51 10.06
C VAL A 174 2.80 20.80 9.28
N PHE A 175 3.32 20.69 8.05
CA PHE A 175 3.63 21.85 7.23
C PHE A 175 2.41 22.67 6.83
N THR A 176 1.23 22.05 6.74
CA THR A 176 -0.05 22.72 6.44
C THR A 176 -0.76 23.26 7.68
N GLY A 177 -0.10 23.25 8.84
CA GLY A 177 -0.62 23.82 10.08
C GLY A 177 -1.54 22.87 10.87
N MET A 178 -1.37 21.55 10.73
CA MET A 178 -2.07 20.60 11.55
C MET A 178 -1.75 20.82 13.03
N PRO A 179 -2.75 21.04 13.89
CA PRO A 179 -2.52 21.24 15.31
C PRO A 179 -1.98 19.96 15.95
N LEU A 180 -0.98 20.15 16.82
CA LEU A 180 -0.35 19.08 17.59
C LEU A 180 -0.67 19.29 19.06
N THR A 181 -0.94 18.22 19.80
CA THR A 181 -1.22 18.28 21.22
C THR A 181 -0.64 17.10 21.96
N ASN A 182 -0.31 17.32 23.25
CA ASN A 182 0.06 16.26 24.19
C ASN A 182 -1.11 15.92 25.13
N ASP A 183 -2.25 16.58 24.98
CA ASP A 183 -3.46 16.29 25.76
C ASP A 183 -4.29 15.20 25.06
N TRP A 184 -4.53 14.11 25.81
CA TRP A 184 -5.32 12.98 25.34
C TRP A 184 -6.78 13.34 25.03
N ASN A 185 -7.39 14.22 25.84
CA ASN A 185 -8.76 14.66 25.62
C ASN A 185 -8.88 15.51 24.35
N GLU A 186 -7.92 16.41 24.16
CA GLU A 186 -7.86 17.21 22.94
C GLU A 186 -7.60 16.34 21.71
N TYR A 187 -6.76 15.30 21.84
CA TYR A 187 -6.57 14.32 20.76
C TYR A 187 -7.86 13.57 20.43
N LEU A 188 -8.61 13.09 21.40
CA LEU A 188 -9.84 12.32 21.15
C LEU A 188 -10.96 13.20 20.59
N LEU A 189 -11.13 14.39 21.12
CA LEU A 189 -12.31 15.26 20.87
C LEU A 189 -11.96 16.42 19.91
N GLY A 190 -10.72 16.83 19.87
CA GLY A 190 -10.26 17.98 19.09
C GLY A 190 -9.67 17.61 17.72
N PRO A 191 -9.22 18.63 16.96
CA PRO A 191 -8.62 18.46 15.65
C PRO A 191 -7.12 18.13 15.70
N ALA A 192 -6.51 17.99 16.88
CA ALA A 192 -5.07 17.82 17.06
C ALA A 192 -4.62 16.35 16.94
N VAL A 193 -3.35 16.15 16.60
CA VAL A 193 -2.67 14.83 16.59
C VAL A 193 -1.67 14.80 17.73
N ILE A 194 -1.67 13.71 18.52
CA ILE A 194 -0.70 13.54 19.61
C ILE A 194 0.68 13.29 19.00
N LEU A 195 1.65 14.07 19.46
CA LEU A 195 3.07 13.71 19.44
C LEU A 195 3.39 13.17 20.81
N SER A 196 3.83 11.92 20.90
CA SER A 196 4.46 11.47 22.13
C SER A 196 5.75 12.25 22.30
N ASP A 197 5.91 12.89 23.44
CA ASP A 197 7.21 13.41 23.85
C ASP A 197 8.21 12.25 23.84
N ALA A 198 9.08 12.22 22.85
CA ALA A 198 10.18 11.28 22.75
C ALA A 198 11.40 11.85 23.43
#